data_a0630e16bb2071def42d80ebf364905c
#
_entry.id   a0630e16bb2071def42d80ebf364905c
#
_cell.length_a   1.000
_cell.length_b   1.000
_cell.length_c   1.000
_cell.angle_alpha   90.00
_cell.angle_beta   90.00
_cell.angle_gamma   90.00
#
_symmetry.space_group_name_H-M   'P 1'
#
loop_
_entity.id
_entity.type
_entity.pdbx_description
1 polymer ?
#
loop_
_entity_poly.entity_id
_entity_poly.type
_entity_poly.pdbx_seq_one_letter_code
_entity_poly.pdbx_strand_id
1 'polypeptide(L)'
;MDIKVIKVGPLETNCYILTIANECIIVDPGDDFDKIKEEIGTKKVIGCLVTHYHQDHIEALEEVISHYDIEINKPKYGNFNYEIIETPGHTFDSKTFYFKDINTMFTGDFIFKSSIGRTDLGGNAKDMQESLENFKQYNDDITIYPGHGPKTTLGIEKINFVFYY
;
A
#
# COMPACT_ATOMS: atom_id res chain seq x y z
N MET A 1 4.97 0.45 -16.17
CA MET A 1 4.43 1.25 -15.05
C MET A 1 5.58 1.86 -14.28
N ASP A 2 5.52 3.15 -14.01
CA ASP A 2 6.48 3.84 -13.14
C ASP A 2 5.93 3.92 -11.71
N ILE A 3 6.81 3.78 -10.71
CA ILE A 3 6.45 3.83 -9.29
C ILE A 3 7.29 4.91 -8.63
N LYS A 4 6.64 5.94 -8.13
CA LYS A 4 7.29 6.99 -7.34
C LYS A 4 6.81 6.95 -5.91
N VAL A 5 7.74 7.05 -4.94
CA VAL A 5 7.44 7.13 -3.52
C VAL A 5 7.65 8.55 -3.02
N ILE A 6 6.70 9.04 -2.22
CA ILE A 6 6.76 10.32 -1.52
C ILE A 6 6.60 10.02 -0.03
N LYS A 7 7.52 10.50 0.79
CA LYS A 7 7.38 10.48 2.25
C LYS A 7 6.46 11.61 2.67
N VAL A 8 5.36 11.28 3.35
CA VAL A 8 4.35 12.24 3.77
C VAL A 8 4.12 12.19 5.28
N GLY A 9 3.80 13.35 5.85
CA GLY A 9 3.49 13.51 7.26
C GLY A 9 4.64 13.24 8.22
N PRO A 10 4.40 13.41 9.53
CA PRO A 10 5.43 13.28 10.57
C PRO A 10 5.91 11.83 10.77
N LEU A 11 5.12 10.83 10.38
CA LEU A 11 5.48 9.42 10.45
C LEU A 11 6.21 8.91 9.19
N GLU A 12 6.48 9.82 8.22
CA GLU A 12 7.15 9.49 6.96
C GLU A 12 6.49 8.32 6.21
N THR A 13 5.15 8.29 6.20
CA THR A 13 4.37 7.28 5.49
C THR A 13 4.69 7.32 4.01
N ASN A 14 4.83 6.16 3.40
CA ASN A 14 5.05 6.04 1.97
C ASN A 14 3.74 6.23 1.21
N CYS A 15 3.57 7.38 0.59
CA CYS A 15 2.56 7.59 -0.45
C CYS A 15 3.16 7.22 -1.80
N TYR A 16 2.48 6.39 -2.59
CA TYR A 16 2.98 5.98 -3.90
C TYR A 16 2.14 6.59 -5.02
N ILE A 17 2.81 7.04 -6.08
CA ILE A 17 2.20 7.44 -7.34
C ILE A 17 2.61 6.42 -8.40
N LEU A 18 1.62 5.69 -8.91
CA LEU A 18 1.80 4.68 -9.95
C LEU A 18 1.35 5.28 -11.28
N THR A 19 2.21 5.29 -12.28
CA THR A 19 1.94 5.95 -13.56
C THR A 19 2.05 4.97 -14.73
N ILE A 20 1.04 5.02 -15.61
CA ILE A 20 1.05 4.39 -16.94
C ILE A 20 0.67 5.45 -17.96
N ALA A 21 1.56 5.74 -18.91
CA ALA A 21 1.43 6.83 -19.88
C ALA A 21 1.15 8.16 -19.16
N ASN A 22 0.00 8.79 -19.38
CA ASN A 22 -0.39 10.06 -18.76
C ASN A 22 -1.44 9.89 -17.64
N GLU A 23 -1.74 8.66 -17.24
CA GLU A 23 -2.68 8.36 -16.16
C GLU A 23 -1.93 7.87 -14.92
N CYS A 24 -2.42 8.21 -13.74
CA CYS A 24 -1.86 7.71 -12.49
C CYS A 24 -2.95 7.35 -11.47
N ILE A 25 -2.56 6.49 -10.54
CA ILE A 25 -3.30 6.19 -9.32
C ILE A 25 -2.39 6.47 -8.11
N ILE A 26 -3.02 6.79 -6.99
CA ILE A 26 -2.32 7.11 -5.73
C ILE A 26 -2.53 5.93 -4.77
N VAL A 27 -1.52 5.59 -3.98
CA VAL A 27 -1.64 4.62 -2.88
C VAL A 27 -1.31 5.32 -1.58
N ASP A 28 -2.21 5.25 -0.62
CA ASP A 28 -2.08 5.81 0.74
C ASP A 28 -1.67 7.29 0.76
N PRO A 29 -2.58 8.22 0.41
CA PRO A 29 -2.33 9.66 0.52
C PRO A 29 -2.39 10.10 1.99
N GLY A 30 -1.34 9.79 2.74
CA GLY A 30 -1.31 9.88 4.20
C GLY A 30 -1.26 11.30 4.75
N ASP A 31 -0.70 12.27 4.00
CA ASP A 31 -0.59 13.67 4.40
C ASP A 31 -0.04 14.51 3.22
N ASP A 32 0.30 15.79 3.45
CA ASP A 32 1.04 16.65 2.51
C ASP A 32 0.39 16.75 1.10
N PHE A 33 -0.92 16.99 1.01
CA PHE A 33 -1.64 17.02 -0.27
C PHE A 33 -0.95 17.85 -1.35
N ASP A 34 -0.45 19.05 -1.02
CA ASP A 34 0.23 19.91 -1.99
C ASP A 34 1.49 19.27 -2.56
N LYS A 35 2.24 18.53 -1.75
CA LYS A 35 3.42 17.78 -2.18
C LYS A 35 3.05 16.63 -3.11
N ILE A 36 1.96 15.90 -2.79
CA ILE A 36 1.41 14.85 -3.66
C ILE A 36 1.00 15.44 -5.01
N LYS A 37 0.28 16.55 -4.99
CA LYS A 37 -0.20 17.25 -6.18
C LYS A 37 0.95 17.77 -7.07
N GLU A 38 1.98 18.35 -6.46
CA GLU A 38 3.18 18.79 -7.17
C GLU A 38 3.86 17.62 -7.91
N GLU A 39 3.96 16.46 -7.24
CA GLU A 39 4.58 15.28 -7.79
C GLU A 39 3.77 14.62 -8.93
N ILE A 40 2.46 14.68 -8.86
CA ILE A 40 1.55 14.26 -9.93
C ILE A 40 1.72 15.13 -11.17
N GLY A 41 1.88 16.44 -10.96
CA GLY A 41 2.05 17.41 -12.04
C GLY A 41 0.82 17.46 -12.95
N THR A 42 1.02 17.24 -14.25
CA THR A 42 -0.04 17.29 -15.27
C THR A 42 -0.71 15.96 -15.58
N LYS A 43 -0.34 14.90 -14.86
CA LYS A 43 -0.92 13.56 -15.07
C LYS A 43 -2.38 13.53 -14.63
N LYS A 44 -3.19 12.74 -15.31
CA LYS A 44 -4.58 12.50 -14.94
C LYS A 44 -4.67 11.46 -13.84
N VAL A 45 -5.13 11.87 -12.66
CA VAL A 45 -5.43 10.93 -11.58
C VAL A 45 -6.75 10.24 -11.88
N ILE A 46 -6.77 8.91 -11.88
CA ILE A 46 -7.97 8.11 -12.21
C ILE A 46 -8.44 7.23 -11.06
N GLY A 47 -7.74 7.21 -9.93
CA GLY A 47 -8.13 6.44 -8.76
C GLY A 47 -7.15 6.55 -7.61
N CYS A 48 -7.60 6.01 -6.47
CA CYS A 48 -6.80 5.92 -5.26
C CYS A 48 -7.01 4.55 -4.61
N LEU A 49 -5.93 3.98 -4.10
CA LEU A 49 -5.91 2.74 -3.34
C LEU A 49 -5.54 3.07 -1.89
N VAL A 50 -6.31 2.55 -0.94
CA VAL A 50 -6.09 2.72 0.49
C VAL A 50 -5.87 1.35 1.10
N THR A 51 -4.70 1.13 1.70
CA THR A 51 -4.36 -0.16 2.30
C THR A 51 -5.10 -0.39 3.61
N HIS A 52 -5.25 0.63 4.42
CA HIS A 52 -6.01 0.63 5.68
C HIS A 52 -6.28 2.07 6.14
N TYR A 53 -7.12 2.25 7.17
CA TYR A 53 -7.64 3.56 7.54
C TYR A 53 -6.98 4.19 8.80
N HIS A 54 -5.72 3.86 9.12
CA HIS A 54 -4.98 4.66 10.08
C HIS A 54 -4.73 6.07 9.53
N GLN A 55 -4.76 7.06 10.42
CA GLN A 55 -4.76 8.48 10.07
C GLN A 55 -3.60 8.88 9.16
N ASP A 56 -2.41 8.36 9.44
CA ASP A 56 -1.20 8.66 8.67
C ASP A 56 -1.17 8.06 7.25
N HIS A 57 -2.16 7.22 6.88
CA HIS A 57 -2.37 6.70 5.52
C HIS A 57 -3.49 7.43 4.77
N ILE A 58 -4.31 8.22 5.45
CA ILE A 58 -5.53 8.82 4.86
C ILE A 58 -5.73 10.31 5.18
N GLU A 59 -4.79 11.00 5.85
CA GLU A 59 -4.99 12.40 6.24
C GLU A 59 -5.32 13.32 5.05
N ALA A 60 -4.67 13.11 3.88
CA ALA A 60 -4.94 13.85 2.67
C ALA A 60 -6.01 13.21 1.76
N LEU A 61 -6.64 12.11 2.16
CA LEU A 61 -7.54 11.34 1.29
C LEU A 61 -8.76 12.15 0.83
N GLU A 62 -9.41 12.88 1.74
CA GLU A 62 -10.59 13.69 1.39
C GLU A 62 -10.25 14.80 0.38
N GLU A 63 -9.08 15.44 0.53
CA GLU A 63 -8.61 16.44 -0.42
C GLU A 63 -8.31 15.82 -1.79
N VAL A 64 -7.67 14.65 -1.82
CA VAL A 64 -7.40 13.89 -3.04
C VAL A 64 -8.70 13.53 -3.77
N ILE A 65 -9.67 12.97 -3.07
CA ILE A 65 -10.97 12.58 -3.65
C ILE A 65 -11.69 13.80 -4.22
N SER A 66 -11.79 14.88 -3.45
CA SER A 66 -12.48 16.11 -3.86
C SER A 66 -11.79 16.79 -5.03
N HIS A 67 -10.46 16.87 -5.01
CA HIS A 67 -9.69 17.61 -6.02
C HIS A 67 -9.70 16.91 -7.39
N TYR A 68 -9.62 15.58 -7.39
CA TYR A 68 -9.52 14.79 -8.63
C TYR A 68 -10.83 14.14 -9.06
N ASP A 69 -11.90 14.26 -8.26
CA ASP A 69 -13.21 13.63 -8.48
C ASP A 69 -13.10 12.12 -8.77
N ILE A 70 -12.47 11.41 -7.86
CA ILE A 70 -12.16 9.97 -7.98
C ILE A 70 -12.80 9.14 -6.88
N GLU A 71 -12.90 7.85 -7.12
CA GLU A 71 -13.32 6.86 -6.13
C GLU A 71 -12.12 6.05 -5.63
N ILE A 72 -12.26 5.42 -4.45
CA ILE A 72 -11.22 4.60 -3.84
C ILE A 72 -11.49 3.09 -4.01
N ASN A 73 -10.42 2.31 -4.00
CA ASN A 73 -10.44 0.84 -3.91
C ASN A 73 -11.37 0.14 -4.91
N LYS A 74 -11.52 0.70 -6.11
CA LYS A 74 -12.21 -0.01 -7.19
C LYS A 74 -11.44 -1.26 -7.58
N PRO A 75 -12.12 -2.30 -8.09
CA PRO A 75 -11.44 -3.52 -8.53
C PRO A 75 -10.52 -3.30 -9.75
N LYS A 76 -10.65 -2.16 -10.42
CA LYS A 76 -9.82 -1.79 -11.58
C LYS A 76 -9.85 -0.29 -11.85
N TYR A 77 -8.70 0.26 -12.26
CA TYR A 77 -8.56 1.61 -12.80
C TYR A 77 -7.83 1.57 -14.15
N GLY A 78 -8.54 1.94 -15.23
CA GLY A 78 -7.93 2.02 -16.56
C GLY A 78 -7.10 0.78 -16.93
N ASN A 79 -5.82 1.00 -17.22
CA ASN A 79 -4.85 -0.05 -17.55
C ASN A 79 -4.06 -0.58 -16.33
N PHE A 80 -4.42 -0.16 -15.11
CA PHE A 80 -3.82 -0.69 -13.88
C PHE A 80 -4.48 -2.01 -13.51
N ASN A 81 -3.75 -3.12 -13.68
CA ASN A 81 -4.21 -4.46 -13.36
C ASN A 81 -3.64 -4.90 -12.00
N TYR A 82 -4.49 -5.09 -11.02
CA TYR A 82 -4.11 -5.53 -9.68
C TYR A 82 -5.19 -6.40 -9.06
N GLU A 83 -4.80 -7.19 -8.08
CA GLU A 83 -5.70 -7.91 -7.20
C GLU A 83 -5.72 -7.23 -5.84
N ILE A 84 -6.90 -7.19 -5.22
CA ILE A 84 -7.07 -6.77 -3.82
C ILE A 84 -7.06 -8.03 -2.97
N ILE A 85 -6.10 -8.13 -2.07
CA ILE A 85 -5.94 -9.25 -1.14
C ILE A 85 -6.24 -8.73 0.26
N GLU A 86 -7.24 -9.32 0.93
CA GLU A 86 -7.50 -9.01 2.33
C GLU A 86 -6.35 -9.55 3.18
N THR A 87 -5.74 -8.68 3.99
CA THR A 87 -4.61 -9.00 4.86
C THR A 87 -4.84 -8.47 6.27
N PRO A 88 -5.92 -8.95 6.94
CA PRO A 88 -6.22 -8.48 8.30
C PRO A 88 -5.12 -8.85 9.27
N GLY A 89 -4.96 -8.04 10.31
CA GLY A 89 -3.96 -8.26 11.36
C GLY A 89 -3.45 -6.96 11.96
N HIS A 90 -2.89 -6.06 11.15
CA HIS A 90 -2.56 -4.70 11.59
C HIS A 90 -3.83 -3.91 11.90
N THR A 91 -4.79 -3.93 10.96
CA THR A 91 -6.20 -3.58 11.19
C THR A 91 -7.09 -4.70 10.63
N PHE A 92 -8.36 -4.70 11.00
CA PHE A 92 -9.33 -5.70 10.50
C PHE A 92 -9.61 -5.55 9.00
N ASP A 93 -9.42 -4.36 8.45
CA ASP A 93 -9.72 -4.00 7.06
C ASP A 93 -8.48 -3.82 6.19
N SER A 94 -7.30 -4.20 6.70
CA SER A 94 -6.03 -4.10 5.95
C SER A 94 -6.07 -4.90 4.64
N LYS A 95 -5.53 -4.28 3.60
CA LYS A 95 -5.47 -4.81 2.23
C LYS A 95 -4.07 -4.71 1.66
N THR A 96 -3.73 -5.68 0.83
CA THR A 96 -2.54 -5.65 -0.03
C THR A 96 -2.99 -5.56 -1.48
N PHE A 97 -2.36 -4.70 -2.27
CA PHE A 97 -2.61 -4.58 -3.70
C PHE A 97 -1.50 -5.27 -4.49
N TYR A 98 -1.84 -6.32 -5.22
CA TYR A 98 -0.87 -7.14 -5.96
C TYR A 98 -0.95 -6.87 -7.46
N PHE A 99 0.09 -6.25 -8.00
CA PHE A 99 0.29 -5.99 -9.42
C PHE A 99 1.12 -7.12 -10.04
N LYS A 100 0.45 -8.16 -10.54
CA LYS A 100 1.10 -9.36 -11.09
C LYS A 100 2.02 -9.06 -12.27
N ASP A 101 1.61 -8.16 -13.16
CA ASP A 101 2.34 -7.82 -14.38
C ASP A 101 3.75 -7.27 -14.11
N ILE A 102 3.97 -6.73 -12.94
CA ILE A 102 5.26 -6.18 -12.49
C ILE A 102 5.80 -6.86 -11.24
N ASN A 103 5.19 -7.98 -10.84
CA ASN A 103 5.59 -8.78 -9.68
C ASN A 103 5.78 -7.96 -8.40
N THR A 104 4.80 -7.12 -8.07
CA THR A 104 4.91 -6.11 -7.01
C THR A 104 3.67 -6.06 -6.13
N MET A 105 3.85 -5.93 -4.82
CA MET A 105 2.80 -5.76 -3.83
C MET A 105 2.97 -4.45 -3.05
N PHE A 106 1.86 -3.74 -2.82
CA PHE A 106 1.75 -2.62 -1.88
C PHE A 106 1.03 -3.13 -0.64
N THR A 107 1.76 -3.28 0.46
CA THR A 107 1.30 -4.03 1.65
C THR A 107 0.79 -3.14 2.78
N GLY A 108 0.92 -1.81 2.66
CA GLY A 108 0.65 -0.94 3.80
C GLY A 108 1.46 -1.39 5.01
N ASP A 109 0.81 -1.42 6.16
CA ASP A 109 1.44 -1.79 7.43
C ASP A 109 1.33 -3.29 7.75
N PHE A 110 1.13 -4.12 6.74
CA PHE A 110 1.13 -5.57 6.93
C PHE A 110 2.55 -6.14 7.01
N ILE A 111 3.40 -5.92 6.01
CA ILE A 111 4.79 -6.39 5.95
C ILE A 111 5.71 -5.22 5.66
N PHE A 112 6.74 -5.05 6.50
CA PHE A 112 7.84 -4.12 6.32
C PHE A 112 9.16 -4.85 6.06
N LYS A 113 10.20 -4.11 5.73
CA LYS A 113 11.56 -4.67 5.72
C LYS A 113 11.97 -5.05 7.14
N SER A 114 12.17 -6.36 7.36
CA SER A 114 12.59 -6.97 8.63
C SER A 114 11.59 -6.80 9.78
N SER A 115 10.31 -6.55 9.50
CA SER A 115 9.29 -6.36 10.53
C SER A 115 7.87 -6.50 9.94
N ILE A 116 6.87 -6.50 10.81
CA ILE A 116 5.45 -6.45 10.47
C ILE A 116 4.76 -5.33 11.26
N GLY A 117 3.58 -4.92 10.83
CA GLY A 117 2.76 -3.96 11.57
C GLY A 117 2.34 -4.50 12.94
N ARG A 118 2.21 -3.59 13.89
CA ARG A 118 1.64 -3.91 15.21
C ARG A 118 0.16 -4.30 15.07
N THR A 119 -0.35 -5.06 16.02
CA THR A 119 -1.71 -5.64 15.94
C THR A 119 -2.68 -5.14 17.00
N ASP A 120 -2.25 -4.20 17.84
CA ASP A 120 -3.00 -3.70 18.99
C ASP A 120 -3.77 -2.39 18.74
N LEU A 121 -3.76 -1.88 17.50
CA LEU A 121 -4.46 -0.67 17.08
C LEU A 121 -5.52 -0.96 16.01
N GLY A 122 -6.51 -1.79 16.35
CA GLY A 122 -7.63 -2.11 15.44
C GLY A 122 -7.46 -3.42 14.67
N GLY A 123 -6.50 -4.26 15.07
CA GLY A 123 -6.28 -5.60 14.54
C GLY A 123 -6.13 -6.64 15.64
N ASN A 124 -5.54 -7.76 15.32
CA ASN A 124 -5.16 -8.80 16.29
C ASN A 124 -4.07 -9.73 15.75
N ALA A 125 -3.35 -10.37 16.65
CA ALA A 125 -2.22 -11.24 16.32
C ALA A 125 -2.62 -12.51 15.57
N LYS A 126 -3.82 -13.06 15.82
CA LYS A 126 -4.29 -14.27 15.13
C LYS A 126 -4.52 -14.02 13.65
N ASP A 127 -5.22 -12.94 13.31
CA ASP A 127 -5.47 -12.56 11.92
C ASP A 127 -4.15 -12.25 11.20
N MET A 128 -3.20 -11.57 11.88
CA MET A 128 -1.86 -11.32 11.34
C MET A 128 -1.13 -12.63 11.02
N GLN A 129 -1.16 -13.59 11.93
CA GLN A 129 -0.57 -14.92 11.71
C GLN A 129 -1.19 -15.62 10.51
N GLU A 130 -2.52 -15.66 10.42
CA GLU A 130 -3.23 -16.29 9.31
C GLU A 130 -2.90 -15.61 7.97
N SER A 131 -2.84 -14.28 7.95
CA SER A 131 -2.44 -13.51 6.76
C SER A 131 -1.00 -13.81 6.34
N LEU A 132 -0.04 -13.88 7.26
CA LEU A 132 1.35 -14.26 6.98
C LEU A 132 1.46 -15.69 6.46
N GLU A 133 0.73 -16.65 7.03
CA GLU A 133 0.69 -18.03 6.53
C GLU A 133 0.18 -18.09 5.09
N ASN A 134 -0.89 -17.36 4.77
CA ASN A 134 -1.41 -17.27 3.41
C ASN A 134 -0.39 -16.66 2.43
N PHE A 135 0.49 -15.78 2.89
CA PHE A 135 1.52 -15.17 2.04
C PHE A 135 2.68 -16.10 1.70
N LYS A 136 2.86 -17.22 2.42
CA LYS A 136 3.87 -18.23 2.10
C LYS A 136 3.69 -18.86 0.73
N GLN A 137 2.47 -18.87 0.17
CA GLN A 137 2.18 -19.44 -1.15
C GLN A 137 2.68 -18.56 -2.32
N TYR A 138 2.89 -17.27 -2.12
CA TYR A 138 3.34 -16.36 -3.18
C TYR A 138 4.84 -16.50 -3.46
N ASN A 139 5.28 -16.08 -4.64
CA ASN A 139 6.68 -16.20 -5.06
C ASN A 139 7.62 -15.31 -4.23
N ASP A 140 8.83 -15.78 -4.01
CA ASP A 140 9.84 -15.11 -3.19
C ASP A 140 10.41 -13.83 -3.82
N ASP A 141 10.37 -13.73 -5.15
CA ASP A 141 10.90 -12.61 -5.93
C ASP A 141 9.95 -11.40 -6.01
N ILE A 142 8.74 -11.50 -5.43
CA ILE A 142 7.79 -10.39 -5.37
C ILE A 142 8.40 -9.23 -4.60
N THR A 143 8.41 -8.05 -5.23
CA THR A 143 8.83 -6.80 -4.58
C THR A 143 7.73 -6.28 -3.67
N ILE A 144 8.06 -5.97 -2.42
CA ILE A 144 7.18 -5.39 -1.41
C ILE A 144 7.45 -3.89 -1.28
N TYR A 145 6.41 -3.09 -1.46
CA TYR A 145 6.37 -1.66 -1.16
C TYR A 145 5.50 -1.43 0.08
N PRO A 146 6.12 -1.20 1.26
CA PRO A 146 5.41 -1.09 2.54
C PRO A 146 4.85 0.31 2.79
N GLY A 147 4.01 0.44 3.82
CA GLY A 147 3.54 1.74 4.33
C GLY A 147 4.65 2.60 4.93
N HIS A 148 5.68 1.99 5.52
CA HIS A 148 6.82 2.68 6.09
C HIS A 148 8.14 2.00 5.73
N GLY A 149 9.21 2.79 5.68
CA GLY A 149 10.56 2.30 5.42
C GLY A 149 10.82 1.93 3.95
N PRO A 150 11.94 1.23 3.68
CA PRO A 150 12.33 0.89 2.32
C PRO A 150 11.60 -0.35 1.80
N LYS A 151 11.56 -0.49 0.48
CA LYS A 151 11.10 -1.72 -0.19
C LYS A 151 11.98 -2.92 0.15
N THR A 152 11.39 -4.11 0.04
CA THR A 152 12.04 -5.40 0.26
C THR A 152 11.53 -6.44 -0.74
N THR A 153 11.83 -7.71 -0.54
CA THR A 153 11.24 -8.82 -1.30
C THR A 153 10.53 -9.79 -0.36
N LEU A 154 9.47 -10.42 -0.85
CA LEU A 154 8.67 -11.33 -0.02
C LEU A 154 9.51 -12.50 0.50
N GLY A 155 10.44 -13.03 -0.29
CA GLY A 155 11.32 -14.14 0.12
C GLY A 155 12.21 -13.80 1.31
N ILE A 156 12.74 -12.56 1.35
CA ILE A 156 13.54 -12.09 2.49
C ILE A 156 12.67 -12.04 3.76
N GLU A 157 11.45 -11.53 3.64
CA GLU A 157 10.57 -11.36 4.81
C GLU A 157 9.96 -12.66 5.30
N LYS A 158 9.65 -13.63 4.41
CA LYS A 158 9.16 -14.97 4.79
C LYS A 158 10.07 -15.69 5.79
N ILE A 159 11.38 -15.46 5.73
CA ILE A 159 12.35 -16.07 6.66
C ILE A 159 12.04 -15.67 8.10
N ASN A 160 11.52 -14.47 8.29
CA ASN A 160 11.22 -13.89 9.58
C ASN A 160 9.81 -14.21 10.09
N PHE A 161 8.90 -14.74 9.26
CA PHE A 161 7.51 -14.96 9.66
C PHE A 161 7.38 -15.85 10.89
N VAL A 162 8.27 -16.83 11.04
CA VAL A 162 8.29 -17.75 12.20
C VAL A 162 8.58 -17.06 13.54
N PHE A 163 9.10 -15.83 13.52
CA PHE A 163 9.43 -15.08 14.74
C PHE A 163 8.32 -14.10 15.16
N TYR A 164 7.28 -13.97 14.36
CA TYR A 164 6.20 -12.99 14.61
C TYR A 164 4.96 -13.61 15.27
N TYR A 165 4.98 -14.94 15.55
CA TYR A 165 3.87 -15.65 16.22
C TYR A 165 4.34 -16.90 16.96
#